data_142c7d61228e212d8188945ccb9fad1e
#
_entry.id   142c7d61228e212d8188945ccb9fad1e
#
_cell.length_a   1.000
_cell.length_b   1.000
_cell.length_c   1.000
_cell.angle_alpha   90.00
_cell.angle_beta   90.00
_cell.angle_gamma   90.00
#
_symmetry.space_group_name_H-M   'P 1'
#
loop_
_entity.id
_entity.type
_entity.pdbx_description
1 polymer ?
#
loop_
_entity_poly.entity_id
_entity_poly.type
_entity_poly.pdbx_seq_one_letter_code
_entity_poly.pdbx_strand_id
1 'polypeptide(L)'
;MSSGLNSRKYQVICRKIQACFCNFAVGEYKISIKNDFSFYLLLHMKIGEIDLGDKPVLLAPMEDVTDASFRVVCKKFGADMVYTEFIPSDGLVRDAAKAIAKMKTSEEEAPIAIQIYGNNPEAMVEAAKMADNADQIAGGHGCDVIDINFGCPVSKIAGRGAGSGMMREPDKMVMITESIVNAVRKPVTVKTRLGWDENSKIIVELAERLQDVGIKALTIHGRTRCQMYKGEADWTLIGDVKNNPRMHIPIIGNGDINSAQKAKDAFDRFGVDGIMVGRASFGHPWIFQEIKHFLTTGEELPPMSVNDRVSLAKWHLSLSVRQKGPVTGVLEMRRHLSCYFKGLPDFRDTRVKLVTEPSADELVKILDYVGEKWGGCRLDEAASVYGL
;
A
#
# COMPACT_ATOMS: atom_id res chain seq x y z
N MET A 1 25.77 11.25 -31.96
CA MET A 1 24.69 11.97 -32.66
C MET A 1 23.33 11.46 -32.15
N SER A 2 22.84 11.92 -30.99
CA SER A 2 21.50 11.57 -30.46
C SER A 2 20.99 12.53 -29.38
N SER A 3 21.16 13.83 -29.56
CA SER A 3 20.65 14.86 -28.61
C SER A 3 19.67 15.87 -29.25
N GLY A 4 19.22 15.62 -30.47
CA GLY A 4 18.42 16.57 -31.23
C GLY A 4 16.90 16.38 -31.26
N LEU A 5 16.37 15.22 -30.82
CA LEU A 5 14.93 14.93 -30.99
C LEU A 5 14.03 15.33 -29.79
N ASN A 6 14.59 15.53 -28.61
CA ASN A 6 13.79 15.90 -27.44
C ASN A 6 13.46 17.42 -27.38
N SER A 7 14.30 18.29 -27.92
CA SER A 7 14.08 19.73 -27.81
C SER A 7 12.90 20.24 -28.67
N ARG A 8 12.61 19.60 -29.81
CA ARG A 8 11.48 20.02 -30.70
C ARG A 8 10.10 19.64 -30.12
N LYS A 9 9.97 18.52 -29.44
CA LYS A 9 8.70 18.14 -28.76
C LYS A 9 8.38 19.11 -27.62
N TYR A 10 9.37 19.49 -26.85
CA TYR A 10 9.20 20.47 -25.75
C TYR A 10 8.83 21.87 -26.28
N GLN A 11 9.41 22.32 -27.39
CA GLN A 11 9.06 23.62 -27.98
C GLN A 11 7.63 23.67 -28.55
N VAL A 12 7.11 22.56 -29.08
CA VAL A 12 5.72 22.47 -29.58
C VAL A 12 4.71 22.49 -28.44
N ILE A 13 4.99 21.82 -27.32
CA ILE A 13 4.15 21.84 -26.12
C ILE A 13 4.14 23.24 -25.49
N CYS A 14 5.29 23.88 -25.34
CA CYS A 14 5.38 25.28 -24.84
C CYS A 14 4.59 26.27 -25.70
N ARG A 15 4.62 26.14 -27.03
CA ARG A 15 3.85 27.04 -27.94
C ARG A 15 2.35 26.82 -27.85
N LYS A 16 1.87 25.58 -27.63
CA LYS A 16 0.44 25.32 -27.44
C LYS A 16 -0.11 25.83 -26.11
N ILE A 17 0.69 25.79 -25.05
CA ILE A 17 0.32 26.35 -23.74
C ILE A 17 0.33 27.88 -23.77
N GLN A 18 1.31 28.51 -24.44
CA GLN A 18 1.37 29.97 -24.60
C GLN A 18 0.18 30.53 -25.39
N ALA A 19 -0.38 29.76 -26.35
CA ALA A 19 -1.55 30.15 -27.13
C ALA A 19 -2.87 30.07 -26.32
N CYS A 20 -2.96 29.22 -25.28
CA CYS A 20 -4.14 29.16 -24.39
C CYS A 20 -4.22 30.31 -23.39
N PHE A 21 -3.11 30.94 -23.02
CA PHE A 21 -3.08 32.01 -22.01
C PHE A 21 -3.19 33.44 -22.59
N CYS A 22 -3.16 33.61 -23.91
CA CYS A 22 -3.26 34.95 -24.54
C CYS A 22 -4.67 35.53 -24.60
N ASN A 23 -5.71 34.85 -24.13
CA ASN A 23 -7.12 35.30 -24.20
C ASN A 23 -7.76 35.75 -22.87
N PHE A 24 -6.98 35.94 -21.81
CA PHE A 24 -7.45 36.58 -20.60
C PHE A 24 -6.62 37.78 -20.22
N ALA A 25 -6.93 38.92 -20.85
CA ALA A 25 -6.37 40.22 -20.49
C ALA A 25 -7.50 41.08 -19.92
N VAL A 26 -7.61 41.16 -18.60
CA VAL A 26 -8.12 42.37 -17.89
C VAL A 26 -7.44 42.40 -16.51
N GLY A 27 -6.65 43.48 -16.25
CA GLY A 27 -6.14 43.83 -14.93
C GLY A 27 -4.65 43.59 -14.71
N GLU A 28 -3.92 44.68 -14.53
CA GLU A 28 -2.48 44.74 -14.29
C GLU A 28 -2.04 43.95 -13.04
N TYR A 29 -1.49 42.77 -13.25
CA TYR A 29 -0.50 42.15 -12.35
C TYR A 29 0.51 41.39 -13.20
N LYS A 30 1.73 41.94 -13.28
CA LYS A 30 2.89 41.25 -13.84
C LYS A 30 3.29 40.13 -12.86
N ILE A 31 2.73 38.95 -13.01
CA ILE A 31 3.23 37.73 -12.35
C ILE A 31 4.34 37.16 -13.23
N SER A 32 5.54 37.11 -12.68
CA SER A 32 6.71 36.53 -13.33
C SER A 32 6.56 35.01 -13.46
N ILE A 33 6.12 34.51 -14.61
CA ILE A 33 5.88 33.07 -14.90
C ILE A 33 7.22 32.33 -15.16
N LYS A 34 8.22 32.50 -14.33
CA LYS A 34 9.48 31.75 -14.49
C LYS A 34 9.60 30.50 -13.59
N ASN A 35 8.67 30.26 -12.66
CA ASN A 35 8.82 29.21 -11.63
C ASN A 35 7.74 28.12 -11.58
N ASP A 36 6.64 28.19 -12.37
CA ASP A 36 5.52 27.27 -12.14
C ASP A 36 5.73 25.84 -12.66
N PHE A 37 6.52 25.64 -13.70
CA PHE A 37 6.75 24.30 -14.25
C PHE A 37 7.66 23.44 -13.35
N SER A 38 8.57 24.06 -12.61
CA SER A 38 9.40 23.40 -11.61
C SER A 38 8.60 23.02 -10.35
N PHE A 39 7.58 23.81 -10.02
CA PHE A 39 6.71 23.60 -8.86
C PHE A 39 5.74 22.42 -9.08
N TYR A 40 5.18 22.24 -10.28
CA TYR A 40 4.31 21.12 -10.62
C TYR A 40 5.05 19.77 -10.64
N LEU A 41 6.34 19.76 -11.05
CA LEU A 41 7.20 18.56 -11.01
C LEU A 41 7.66 18.19 -9.59
N LEU A 42 7.56 19.10 -8.63
CA LEU A 42 7.94 18.88 -7.23
C LEU A 42 6.82 18.27 -6.38
N LEU A 43 5.58 18.20 -6.89
CA LEU A 43 4.42 17.67 -6.15
C LEU A 43 4.25 16.14 -6.28
N HIS A 44 4.85 15.52 -7.31
CA HIS A 44 4.73 14.08 -7.51
C HIS A 44 5.64 13.31 -6.55
N MET A 45 5.06 12.36 -5.82
CA MET A 45 5.82 11.44 -4.99
C MET A 45 6.51 10.39 -5.88
N LYS A 46 7.83 10.25 -5.71
CA LYS A 46 8.62 9.24 -6.42
C LYS A 46 9.36 8.31 -5.47
N ILE A 47 9.41 7.03 -5.83
CA ILE A 47 10.28 6.04 -5.19
C ILE A 47 11.35 5.63 -6.21
N GLY A 48 12.55 6.20 -6.10
CA GLY A 48 13.53 6.14 -7.19
C GLY A 48 12.98 6.81 -8.45
N GLU A 49 12.93 6.07 -9.56
CA GLU A 49 12.36 6.57 -10.83
C GLU A 49 10.84 6.32 -10.98
N ILE A 50 10.22 5.63 -10.02
CA ILE A 50 8.80 5.27 -10.06
C ILE A 50 7.98 6.47 -9.61
N ASP A 51 7.22 7.05 -10.53
CA ASP A 51 6.33 8.18 -10.28
C ASP A 51 4.95 7.67 -9.84
N LEU A 52 4.54 7.98 -8.62
CA LEU A 52 3.24 7.61 -8.06
C LEU A 52 2.20 8.74 -8.10
N GLY A 53 2.56 9.90 -8.70
CA GLY A 53 1.69 11.05 -8.83
C GLY A 53 1.57 11.90 -7.57
N ASP A 54 0.55 12.76 -7.54
CA ASP A 54 0.23 13.61 -6.39
C ASP A 54 -0.59 12.82 -5.35
N LYS A 55 -0.22 12.96 -4.08
CA LYS A 55 -0.93 12.37 -2.93
C LYS A 55 -1.27 10.88 -3.11
N PRO A 56 -0.31 10.01 -3.41
CA PRO A 56 -0.59 8.60 -3.66
C PRO A 56 -1.13 7.87 -2.44
N VAL A 57 -2.02 6.90 -2.71
CA VAL A 57 -2.67 6.05 -1.72
C VAL A 57 -2.22 4.60 -1.93
N LEU A 58 -1.45 4.05 -1.00
CA LEU A 58 -0.81 2.75 -1.11
C LEU A 58 -1.55 1.70 -0.30
N LEU A 59 -1.55 0.44 -0.79
CA LEU A 59 -2.06 -0.71 -0.02
C LEU A 59 -0.98 -1.24 0.93
N ALA A 60 -1.29 -1.34 2.22
CA ALA A 60 -0.36 -1.90 3.21
C ALA A 60 -0.17 -3.41 3.04
N PRO A 61 1.04 -3.95 3.27
CA PRO A 61 1.27 -5.39 3.36
C PRO A 61 0.55 -5.98 4.58
N MET A 62 -0.29 -7.00 4.37
CA MET A 62 -1.05 -7.69 5.43
C MET A 62 -1.04 -9.19 5.17
N GLU A 63 -0.47 -9.97 6.11
CA GLU A 63 -0.44 -11.44 6.04
C GLU A 63 -1.83 -12.00 5.92
N ASP A 64 -1.99 -12.98 5.05
CA ASP A 64 -3.24 -13.65 4.73
C ASP A 64 -4.37 -12.71 4.18
N VAL A 65 -4.09 -11.50 3.78
CA VAL A 65 -5.06 -10.54 3.25
C VAL A 65 -4.61 -9.99 1.89
N THR A 66 -3.36 -9.53 1.78
CA THR A 66 -2.87 -8.89 0.55
C THR A 66 -2.21 -9.91 -0.38
N ASP A 67 -2.93 -10.98 -0.66
CA ASP A 67 -2.57 -11.93 -1.71
C ASP A 67 -2.67 -11.31 -3.11
N ALA A 68 -2.17 -11.99 -4.13
CA ALA A 68 -2.15 -11.46 -5.49
C ALA A 68 -3.55 -11.07 -6.00
N SER A 69 -4.59 -11.86 -5.69
CA SER A 69 -5.96 -11.55 -6.13
C SER A 69 -6.49 -10.27 -5.49
N PHE A 70 -6.25 -10.07 -4.20
CA PHE A 70 -6.69 -8.86 -3.51
C PHE A 70 -5.89 -7.62 -3.93
N ARG A 71 -4.59 -7.76 -4.21
CA ARG A 71 -3.76 -6.66 -4.75
C ARG A 71 -4.28 -6.16 -6.08
N VAL A 72 -4.63 -7.08 -7.01
CA VAL A 72 -5.27 -6.73 -8.30
C VAL A 72 -6.60 -6.00 -8.08
N VAL A 73 -7.42 -6.47 -7.13
CA VAL A 73 -8.67 -5.79 -6.77
C VAL A 73 -8.40 -4.36 -6.27
N CYS A 74 -7.45 -4.16 -5.35
CA CYS A 74 -7.12 -2.82 -4.84
C CYS A 74 -6.55 -1.90 -5.95
N LYS A 75 -5.74 -2.44 -6.87
CA LYS A 75 -5.25 -1.69 -8.04
C LYS A 75 -6.41 -1.23 -8.92
N LYS A 76 -7.40 -2.08 -9.16
CA LYS A 76 -8.60 -1.72 -9.93
C LYS A 76 -9.38 -0.57 -9.31
N PHE A 77 -9.38 -0.44 -7.99
CA PHE A 77 -9.99 0.67 -7.26
C PHE A 77 -9.03 1.86 -7.04
N GLY A 78 -7.86 1.86 -7.63
CA GLY A 78 -6.99 3.04 -7.68
C GLY A 78 -5.91 3.08 -6.61
N ALA A 79 -5.54 1.95 -5.97
CA ALA A 79 -4.31 1.90 -5.18
C ALA A 79 -3.11 2.20 -6.10
N ASP A 80 -2.32 3.24 -5.77
CA ASP A 80 -1.22 3.67 -6.62
C ASP A 80 -0.06 2.67 -6.60
N MET A 81 0.19 2.05 -5.45
CA MET A 81 1.18 0.99 -5.28
C MET A 81 0.68 -0.06 -4.29
N VAL A 82 1.07 -1.31 -4.50
CA VAL A 82 0.73 -2.43 -3.62
C VAL A 82 1.99 -3.15 -3.13
N TYR A 83 1.84 -3.96 -2.09
CA TYR A 83 2.92 -4.72 -1.47
C TYR A 83 2.51 -6.18 -1.36
N THR A 84 3.47 -7.09 -1.56
CA THR A 84 3.22 -8.50 -1.25
C THR A 84 2.96 -8.69 0.24
N GLU A 85 2.41 -9.82 0.63
CA GLU A 85 2.55 -10.28 2.00
C GLU A 85 4.03 -10.38 2.34
N PHE A 86 4.39 -10.16 3.62
CA PHE A 86 5.80 -10.17 4.01
C PHE A 86 6.40 -11.57 4.00
N ILE A 87 7.61 -11.70 3.45
CA ILE A 87 8.28 -12.97 3.17
C ILE A 87 9.47 -13.15 4.13
N PRO A 88 9.55 -14.27 4.87
CA PRO A 88 10.69 -14.52 5.75
C PRO A 88 11.98 -14.73 4.94
N SER A 89 13.04 -13.99 5.26
CA SER A 89 14.35 -14.13 4.61
C SER A 89 14.91 -15.54 4.74
N ASP A 90 14.83 -16.13 5.94
CA ASP A 90 15.25 -17.52 6.19
C ASP A 90 14.47 -18.54 5.34
N GLY A 91 13.23 -18.24 5.00
CA GLY A 91 12.40 -19.07 4.13
C GLY A 91 12.85 -19.01 2.68
N LEU A 92 13.22 -17.82 2.19
CA LEU A 92 13.74 -17.64 0.84
C LEU A 92 15.09 -18.31 0.67
N VAL A 93 16.02 -18.06 1.57
CA VAL A 93 17.38 -18.64 1.52
C VAL A 93 17.38 -20.17 1.59
N ARG A 94 16.34 -20.79 2.16
CA ARG A 94 16.16 -22.24 2.21
C ARG A 94 15.29 -22.77 1.07
N ASP A 95 15.02 -21.98 0.05
CA ASP A 95 14.17 -22.35 -1.11
C ASP A 95 12.79 -22.89 -0.71
N ALA A 96 12.21 -22.37 0.37
CA ALA A 96 10.89 -22.78 0.80
C ALA A 96 9.84 -22.39 -0.25
N ALA A 97 9.19 -23.38 -0.86
CA ALA A 97 8.25 -23.19 -1.97
C ALA A 97 7.17 -22.14 -1.68
N LYS A 98 6.68 -22.06 -0.43
CA LYS A 98 5.70 -21.04 -0.02
C LYS A 98 6.28 -19.62 -0.01
N ALA A 99 7.56 -19.46 0.35
CA ALA A 99 8.22 -18.16 0.34
C ALA A 99 8.46 -17.70 -1.10
N ILE A 100 8.94 -18.59 -1.96
CA ILE A 100 9.12 -18.31 -3.40
C ILE A 100 7.78 -17.97 -4.06
N ALA A 101 6.72 -18.72 -3.77
CA ALA A 101 5.40 -18.47 -4.33
C ALA A 101 4.85 -17.07 -3.98
N LYS A 102 5.18 -16.51 -2.81
CA LYS A 102 4.79 -15.14 -2.42
C LYS A 102 5.54 -14.05 -3.21
N MET A 103 6.68 -14.36 -3.86
CA MET A 103 7.37 -13.42 -4.74
C MET A 103 6.73 -13.32 -6.13
N LYS A 104 5.86 -14.26 -6.49
CA LYS A 104 5.20 -14.24 -7.80
C LYS A 104 4.18 -13.12 -7.87
N THR A 105 4.34 -12.25 -8.86
CA THR A 105 3.51 -11.08 -9.11
C THR A 105 3.05 -11.04 -10.58
N SER A 106 2.23 -10.06 -10.93
CA SER A 106 1.75 -9.84 -12.30
C SER A 106 1.81 -8.35 -12.66
N GLU A 107 1.79 -8.04 -13.96
CA GLU A 107 1.71 -6.67 -14.48
C GLU A 107 0.47 -5.91 -13.97
N GLU A 108 -0.63 -6.62 -13.69
CA GLU A 108 -1.86 -6.02 -13.16
C GLU A 108 -1.67 -5.43 -11.75
N GLU A 109 -0.59 -5.80 -11.06
CA GLU A 109 -0.26 -5.35 -9.70
C GLU A 109 0.74 -4.17 -9.68
N ALA A 110 1.40 -3.89 -10.82
CA ALA A 110 2.43 -2.85 -10.89
C ALA A 110 1.87 -1.42 -10.68
N PRO A 111 2.62 -0.53 -10.01
CA PRO A 111 3.87 -0.75 -9.28
C PRO A 111 3.67 -1.59 -8.02
N ILE A 112 4.59 -2.53 -7.79
CA ILE A 112 4.52 -3.46 -6.65
C ILE A 112 5.86 -3.58 -5.93
N ALA A 113 5.80 -3.64 -4.58
CA ALA A 113 6.96 -3.99 -3.74
C ALA A 113 6.89 -5.45 -3.28
N ILE A 114 8.02 -6.15 -3.35
CA ILE A 114 8.21 -7.37 -2.59
C ILE A 114 8.72 -7.00 -1.20
N GLN A 115 7.96 -7.38 -0.16
CA GLN A 115 8.32 -7.10 1.22
C GLN A 115 8.97 -8.32 1.88
N ILE A 116 10.19 -8.13 2.40
CA ILE A 116 10.96 -9.16 3.12
C ILE A 116 11.10 -8.79 4.61
N TYR A 117 11.26 -9.80 5.48
CA TYR A 117 11.57 -9.58 6.89
C TYR A 117 12.52 -10.65 7.44
N GLY A 118 13.31 -10.26 8.42
CA GLY A 118 14.25 -11.11 9.12
C GLY A 118 15.05 -10.30 10.13
N ASN A 119 16.04 -10.94 10.76
CA ASN A 119 16.99 -10.31 11.67
C ASN A 119 18.42 -10.85 11.51
N ASN A 120 18.63 -11.80 10.60
CA ASN A 120 19.97 -12.25 10.20
C ASN A 120 20.42 -11.41 9.01
N PRO A 121 21.55 -10.68 9.09
CA PRO A 121 22.01 -9.78 8.03
C PRO A 121 22.26 -10.49 6.70
N GLU A 122 22.94 -11.63 6.72
CA GLU A 122 23.31 -12.40 5.53
C GLU A 122 22.07 -12.93 4.82
N ALA A 123 21.11 -13.50 5.59
CA ALA A 123 19.84 -13.98 5.04
C ALA A 123 18.99 -12.85 4.47
N MET A 124 19.00 -11.66 5.08
CA MET A 124 18.27 -10.50 4.58
C MET A 124 18.85 -9.97 3.26
N VAL A 125 20.17 -9.93 3.13
CA VAL A 125 20.84 -9.51 1.89
C VAL A 125 20.56 -10.53 0.77
N GLU A 126 20.63 -11.82 1.05
CA GLU A 126 20.36 -12.85 0.04
C GLU A 126 18.89 -12.87 -0.38
N ALA A 127 17.96 -12.73 0.58
CA ALA A 127 16.54 -12.59 0.27
C ALA A 127 16.25 -11.34 -0.58
N ALA A 128 16.94 -10.24 -0.34
CA ALA A 128 16.81 -9.03 -1.15
C ALA A 128 17.32 -9.24 -2.59
N LYS A 129 18.44 -9.94 -2.79
CA LYS A 129 18.93 -10.33 -4.13
C LYS A 129 17.95 -11.26 -4.85
N MET A 130 17.32 -12.19 -4.12
CA MET A 130 16.27 -13.03 -4.69
C MET A 130 15.05 -12.19 -5.11
N ALA A 131 14.63 -11.21 -4.31
CA ALA A 131 13.56 -10.29 -4.65
C ALA A 131 13.91 -9.39 -5.85
N ASP A 132 15.19 -8.94 -5.97
CA ASP A 132 15.70 -8.17 -7.12
C ASP A 132 15.59 -8.92 -8.44
N ASN A 133 15.63 -10.27 -8.40
CA ASN A 133 15.53 -11.17 -9.53
C ASN A 133 14.27 -12.06 -9.47
N ALA A 134 13.19 -11.57 -8.86
CA ALA A 134 11.98 -12.36 -8.61
C ALA A 134 11.29 -12.81 -9.90
N ASP A 135 11.35 -12.03 -10.98
CA ASP A 135 10.88 -12.39 -12.33
C ASP A 135 11.52 -13.69 -12.85
N GLN A 136 12.80 -13.89 -12.59
CA GLN A 136 13.55 -15.08 -13.01
C GLN A 136 13.32 -16.27 -12.06
N ILE A 137 13.15 -16.02 -10.76
CA ILE A 137 13.05 -17.07 -9.74
C ILE A 137 11.61 -17.56 -9.58
N ALA A 138 10.64 -16.66 -9.47
CA ALA A 138 9.24 -16.97 -9.23
C ALA A 138 8.35 -16.79 -10.47
N GLY A 139 8.88 -16.13 -11.50
CA GLY A 139 8.16 -15.75 -12.71
C GLY A 139 7.22 -14.56 -12.52
N GLY A 140 6.61 -14.14 -13.62
CA GLY A 140 5.70 -12.99 -13.66
C GLY A 140 6.44 -11.66 -13.82
N HIS A 141 5.87 -10.58 -13.25
CA HIS A 141 6.42 -9.22 -13.35
C HIS A 141 7.70 -9.02 -12.51
N GLY A 142 7.85 -9.75 -11.41
CA GLY A 142 8.88 -9.49 -10.40
C GLY A 142 8.45 -8.39 -9.44
N CYS A 143 9.33 -7.42 -9.13
CA CYS A 143 8.96 -6.25 -8.33
C CYS A 143 9.59 -4.96 -8.87
N ASP A 144 8.99 -3.85 -8.52
CA ASP A 144 9.52 -2.52 -8.83
C ASP A 144 10.35 -1.97 -7.66
N VAL A 145 10.02 -2.41 -6.44
CA VAL A 145 10.63 -1.98 -5.18
C VAL A 145 10.87 -3.17 -4.26
N ILE A 146 11.97 -3.14 -3.52
CA ILE A 146 12.22 -4.08 -2.41
C ILE A 146 11.91 -3.33 -1.11
N ASP A 147 10.98 -3.86 -0.31
CA ASP A 147 10.58 -3.24 0.95
C ASP A 147 11.01 -4.09 2.16
N ILE A 148 11.56 -3.43 3.17
CA ILE A 148 12.01 -4.08 4.40
C ILE A 148 10.98 -3.89 5.50
N ASN A 149 10.47 -5.00 6.06
CA ASN A 149 9.53 -4.97 7.17
C ASN A 149 10.24 -4.90 8.50
N PHE A 150 10.23 -3.74 9.11
CA PHE A 150 10.61 -3.51 10.51
C PHE A 150 9.40 -3.08 11.38
N GLY A 151 8.18 -3.43 10.94
CA GLY A 151 6.95 -2.97 11.59
C GLY A 151 5.99 -4.06 12.08
N CYS A 152 6.15 -5.33 11.69
CA CYS A 152 5.24 -6.42 12.10
C CYS A 152 5.28 -6.64 13.63
N PRO A 153 4.14 -6.44 14.38
CA PRO A 153 4.15 -6.50 15.83
C PRO A 153 3.87 -7.91 16.39
N VAL A 154 3.56 -8.88 15.54
CA VAL A 154 3.14 -10.23 15.94
C VAL A 154 4.23 -10.87 16.79
N SER A 155 3.86 -11.40 17.97
CA SER A 155 4.80 -11.93 18.95
C SER A 155 5.71 -13.03 18.42
N LYS A 156 5.21 -13.86 17.50
CA LYS A 156 5.98 -14.93 16.84
C LYS A 156 7.15 -14.36 15.99
N ILE A 157 7.02 -13.15 15.49
CA ILE A 157 8.03 -12.46 14.68
C ILE A 157 8.86 -11.52 15.56
N ALA A 158 8.20 -10.57 16.23
CA ALA A 158 8.86 -9.54 17.03
C ALA A 158 9.59 -10.13 18.26
N GLY A 159 9.07 -11.20 18.85
CA GLY A 159 9.71 -11.91 19.95
C GLY A 159 11.03 -12.62 19.57
N ARG A 160 11.22 -12.89 18.27
CA ARG A 160 12.45 -13.46 17.72
C ARG A 160 13.42 -12.38 17.20
N GLY A 161 13.14 -11.11 17.47
CA GLY A 161 13.98 -9.97 17.05
C GLY A 161 13.76 -9.52 15.61
N ALA A 162 12.81 -10.08 14.84
CA ALA A 162 12.51 -9.67 13.48
C ALA A 162 11.30 -8.70 13.44
N GLY A 163 11.01 -8.12 12.26
CA GLY A 163 9.93 -7.13 12.14
C GLY A 163 10.12 -5.98 13.14
N SER A 164 9.09 -5.62 13.90
CA SER A 164 9.20 -4.55 14.91
C SER A 164 10.07 -4.91 16.12
N GLY A 165 10.52 -6.17 16.26
CA GLY A 165 11.53 -6.58 17.23
C GLY A 165 12.86 -5.87 17.03
N MET A 166 13.18 -5.53 15.78
CA MET A 166 14.38 -4.77 15.38
C MET A 166 14.41 -3.35 15.96
N MET A 167 13.27 -2.76 16.35
CA MET A 167 13.24 -1.43 16.99
C MET A 167 14.04 -1.36 18.30
N ARG A 168 14.44 -2.49 18.87
CA ARG A 168 15.34 -2.58 20.03
C ARG A 168 16.82 -2.61 19.66
N GLU A 169 17.12 -2.76 18.36
CA GLU A 169 18.47 -2.86 17.81
C GLU A 169 18.63 -1.90 16.62
N PRO A 170 18.47 -0.57 16.80
CA PRO A 170 18.44 0.40 15.70
C PRO A 170 19.73 0.41 14.87
N ASP A 171 20.89 0.19 15.48
CA ASP A 171 22.15 0.09 14.75
C ASP A 171 22.16 -1.10 13.78
N LYS A 172 21.60 -2.23 14.20
CA LYS A 172 21.46 -3.41 13.36
C LYS A 172 20.42 -3.19 12.25
N MET A 173 19.32 -2.45 12.51
CA MET A 173 18.38 -2.06 11.46
C MET A 173 19.10 -1.29 10.36
N VAL A 174 19.87 -0.27 10.72
CA VAL A 174 20.62 0.57 9.78
C VAL A 174 21.63 -0.25 9.01
N MET A 175 22.44 -1.07 9.70
CA MET A 175 23.44 -1.95 9.08
C MET A 175 22.84 -2.94 8.07
N ILE A 176 21.73 -3.60 8.41
CA ILE A 176 21.03 -4.51 7.48
C ILE A 176 20.51 -3.74 6.28
N THR A 177 19.91 -2.56 6.50
CA THR A 177 19.37 -1.73 5.42
C THR A 177 20.47 -1.28 4.46
N GLU A 178 21.61 -0.79 4.97
CA GLU A 178 22.78 -0.40 4.19
C GLU A 178 23.32 -1.57 3.35
N SER A 179 23.45 -2.75 3.97
CA SER A 179 23.90 -3.96 3.29
C SER A 179 22.98 -4.36 2.14
N ILE A 180 21.67 -4.22 2.31
CA ILE A 180 20.67 -4.50 1.26
C ILE A 180 20.76 -3.44 0.15
N VAL A 181 20.76 -2.15 0.49
CA VAL A 181 20.86 -1.05 -0.50
C VAL A 181 22.07 -1.22 -1.40
N ASN A 182 23.21 -1.61 -0.83
CA ASN A 182 24.45 -1.83 -1.58
C ASN A 182 24.47 -3.13 -2.42
N ALA A 183 23.56 -4.07 -2.16
CA ALA A 183 23.55 -5.38 -2.79
C ALA A 183 22.56 -5.55 -3.94
N VAL A 184 21.60 -4.62 -4.11
CA VAL A 184 20.51 -4.73 -5.07
C VAL A 184 20.45 -3.51 -6.01
N ARG A 185 19.79 -3.68 -7.16
CA ARG A 185 19.63 -2.62 -8.18
C ARG A 185 18.36 -1.82 -8.01
N LYS A 186 17.29 -2.48 -7.53
CA LYS A 186 15.97 -1.87 -7.37
C LYS A 186 15.95 -0.93 -6.17
N PRO A 187 15.10 0.11 -6.18
CA PRO A 187 14.94 0.98 -5.03
C PRO A 187 14.52 0.19 -3.79
N VAL A 188 15.14 0.51 -2.67
CA VAL A 188 14.84 -0.08 -1.36
C VAL A 188 14.02 0.89 -0.54
N THR A 189 12.96 0.40 0.10
CA THR A 189 12.13 1.14 1.05
C THR A 189 12.06 0.42 2.39
N VAL A 190 11.65 1.12 3.42
CA VAL A 190 11.47 0.55 4.76
C VAL A 190 10.07 0.86 5.28
N LYS A 191 9.41 -0.15 5.87
CA LYS A 191 8.17 0.04 6.63
C LYS A 191 8.39 -0.30 8.09
N THR A 192 8.14 0.69 8.98
CA THR A 192 8.40 0.58 10.41
C THR A 192 7.29 1.18 11.29
N ARG A 193 7.54 1.32 12.59
CA ARG A 193 6.68 1.91 13.62
C ARG A 193 7.39 3.06 14.34
N LEU A 194 6.72 3.70 15.31
CA LEU A 194 7.28 4.79 16.10
C LEU A 194 8.42 4.35 17.01
N GLY A 195 8.39 3.10 17.46
CA GLY A 195 9.36 2.53 18.40
C GLY A 195 8.85 1.19 18.95
N TRP A 196 9.57 0.65 19.95
CA TRP A 196 9.18 -0.58 20.65
C TRP A 196 7.99 -0.33 21.60
N ASP A 197 8.09 0.68 22.45
CA ASP A 197 7.07 1.10 23.41
C ASP A 197 7.06 2.62 23.58
N GLU A 198 6.24 3.13 24.52
CA GLU A 198 6.07 4.56 24.75
C GLU A 198 7.38 5.29 25.18
N ASN A 199 8.29 4.56 25.86
CA ASN A 199 9.54 5.13 26.37
C ASN A 199 10.69 5.01 25.35
N SER A 200 10.48 4.35 24.23
CA SER A 200 11.48 4.07 23.20
C SER A 200 10.99 4.41 21.79
N LYS A 201 10.33 5.55 21.64
CA LYS A 201 9.95 6.12 20.35
C LYS A 201 11.17 6.78 19.70
N ILE A 202 11.82 6.06 18.80
CA ILE A 202 13.10 6.45 18.19
C ILE A 202 12.97 6.90 16.72
N ILE A 203 11.74 6.98 16.21
CA ILE A 203 11.50 7.09 14.75
C ILE A 203 12.13 8.34 14.13
N VAL A 204 12.16 9.47 14.84
CA VAL A 204 12.68 10.75 14.28
C VAL A 204 14.16 10.62 13.94
N GLU A 205 14.97 10.16 14.90
CA GLU A 205 16.41 9.93 14.69
C GLU A 205 16.66 8.76 13.73
N LEU A 206 15.90 7.67 13.88
CA LEU A 206 16.06 6.49 13.05
C LEU A 206 15.77 6.78 11.57
N ALA A 207 14.80 7.66 11.27
CA ALA A 207 14.45 8.05 9.92
C ALA A 207 15.62 8.69 9.17
N GLU A 208 16.35 9.61 9.80
CA GLU A 208 17.56 10.23 9.22
C GLU A 208 18.61 9.16 8.90
N ARG A 209 18.90 8.29 9.87
CA ARG A 209 19.91 7.22 9.71
C ARG A 209 19.55 6.24 8.58
N LEU A 210 18.27 5.89 8.44
CA LEU A 210 17.79 5.03 7.35
C LEU A 210 17.89 5.73 5.99
N GLN A 211 17.57 7.03 5.93
CA GLN A 211 17.77 7.83 4.72
C GLN A 211 19.26 7.88 4.31
N ASP A 212 20.15 8.13 5.29
CA ASP A 212 21.58 8.30 5.04
C ASP A 212 22.22 7.05 4.42
N VAL A 213 21.69 5.84 4.70
CA VAL A 213 22.13 4.60 4.05
C VAL A 213 21.45 4.32 2.71
N GLY A 214 20.60 5.23 2.21
CA GLY A 214 20.17 5.29 0.81
C GLY A 214 18.82 4.68 0.47
N ILE A 215 17.93 4.45 1.46
CA ILE A 215 16.54 4.07 1.13
C ILE A 215 15.85 5.17 0.31
N LYS A 216 14.81 4.79 -0.46
CA LYS A 216 14.12 5.70 -1.39
C LYS A 216 12.74 6.19 -0.88
N ALA A 217 12.20 5.59 0.16
CA ALA A 217 11.04 6.07 0.90
C ALA A 217 10.94 5.37 2.26
N LEU A 218 10.25 6.00 3.21
CA LEU A 218 10.01 5.48 4.54
C LEU A 218 8.52 5.48 4.86
N THR A 219 7.95 4.31 5.17
CA THR A 219 6.57 4.19 5.66
C THR A 219 6.56 4.03 7.18
N ILE A 220 5.81 4.89 7.88
CA ILE A 220 5.74 4.90 9.34
C ILE A 220 4.32 4.61 9.81
N HIS A 221 4.13 3.54 10.58
CA HIS A 221 2.88 3.29 11.29
C HIS A 221 2.88 4.06 12.62
N GLY A 222 1.86 4.90 12.82
CA GLY A 222 1.69 5.78 13.99
C GLY A 222 1.40 5.06 15.32
N ARG A 223 1.98 3.87 15.53
CA ARG A 223 1.90 3.09 16.79
C ARG A 223 3.26 2.48 17.11
N THR A 224 3.48 2.26 18.40
CA THR A 224 4.60 1.44 18.87
C THR A 224 4.31 -0.05 18.67
N ARG A 225 5.35 -0.91 18.81
CA ARG A 225 5.15 -2.36 18.78
C ARG A 225 4.22 -2.82 19.91
N CYS A 226 4.39 -2.29 21.13
CA CYS A 226 3.62 -2.71 22.30
C CYS A 226 2.14 -2.35 22.21
N GLN A 227 1.79 -1.25 21.54
CA GLN A 227 0.40 -0.91 21.25
C GLN A 227 -0.25 -1.91 20.30
N MET A 228 0.51 -2.57 19.42
CA MET A 228 -0.01 -3.42 18.34
C MET A 228 -1.05 -2.67 17.48
N TYR A 229 -2.34 -2.82 17.79
CA TYR A 229 -3.47 -2.15 17.13
C TYR A 229 -4.39 -1.43 18.13
N LYS A 230 -4.03 -1.39 19.42
CA LYS A 230 -4.82 -0.73 20.48
C LYS A 230 -4.66 0.78 20.42
N GLY A 231 -5.68 1.48 20.91
CA GLY A 231 -5.72 2.94 20.91
C GLY A 231 -5.77 3.52 19.49
N GLU A 232 -5.45 4.80 19.35
CA GLU A 232 -5.38 5.50 18.07
C GLU A 232 -3.92 5.60 17.59
N ALA A 233 -3.74 5.71 16.27
CA ALA A 233 -2.44 5.99 15.68
C ALA A 233 -2.04 7.43 15.95
N ASP A 234 -0.86 7.64 16.53
CA ASP A 234 -0.27 8.95 16.78
C ASP A 234 0.52 9.38 15.52
N TRP A 235 0.02 10.38 14.83
CA TRP A 235 0.63 10.92 13.62
C TRP A 235 1.63 12.06 13.91
N THR A 236 1.75 12.52 15.16
CA THR A 236 2.62 13.65 15.52
C THR A 236 4.06 13.39 15.11
N LEU A 237 4.63 12.25 15.52
CA LEU A 237 6.00 11.88 15.16
C LEU A 237 6.19 11.59 13.66
N ILE A 238 5.13 11.19 12.92
CA ILE A 238 5.20 11.08 11.46
C ILE A 238 5.35 12.49 10.86
N GLY A 239 4.57 13.46 11.37
CA GLY A 239 4.70 14.86 11.00
C GLY A 239 6.08 15.44 11.35
N ASP A 240 6.62 15.11 12.53
CA ASP A 240 7.96 15.56 12.94
C ASP A 240 9.05 15.03 11.99
N VAL A 241 8.97 13.75 11.59
CA VAL A 241 9.88 13.19 10.58
C VAL A 241 9.73 13.92 9.24
N LYS A 242 8.47 14.13 8.76
CA LYS A 242 8.23 14.80 7.47
C LYS A 242 8.73 16.24 7.46
N ASN A 243 8.55 16.97 8.55
CA ASN A 243 8.92 18.38 8.65
C ASN A 243 10.39 18.58 9.08
N ASN A 244 11.14 17.53 9.31
CA ASN A 244 12.57 17.62 9.61
C ASN A 244 13.32 18.07 8.33
N PRO A 245 14.03 19.22 8.37
CA PRO A 245 14.72 19.78 7.20
C PRO A 245 15.84 18.91 6.65
N ARG A 246 16.28 17.89 7.39
CA ARG A 246 17.26 16.90 6.92
C ARG A 246 16.64 15.75 6.13
N MET A 247 15.30 15.60 6.17
CA MET A 247 14.62 14.56 5.40
C MET A 247 14.35 15.01 3.96
N HIS A 248 14.80 14.20 3.01
CA HIS A 248 14.69 14.47 1.57
C HIS A 248 13.98 13.37 0.79
N ILE A 249 13.75 12.20 1.43
CA ILE A 249 12.99 11.11 0.83
C ILE A 249 11.51 11.21 1.17
N PRO A 250 10.62 10.61 0.35
CA PRO A 250 9.20 10.55 0.65
C PRO A 250 8.90 9.86 1.99
N ILE A 251 8.01 10.48 2.77
CA ILE A 251 7.47 9.94 4.02
C ILE A 251 6.02 9.54 3.80
N ILE A 252 5.73 8.26 4.00
CA ILE A 252 4.41 7.66 3.83
C ILE A 252 3.81 7.40 5.21
N GLY A 253 2.70 8.06 5.52
CA GLY A 253 2.00 7.88 6.78
C GLY A 253 1.06 6.67 6.76
N ASN A 254 1.03 5.90 7.83
CA ASN A 254 0.15 4.74 7.99
C ASN A 254 -0.46 4.70 9.40
N GLY A 255 -1.70 4.25 9.50
CA GLY A 255 -2.43 4.06 10.74
C GLY A 255 -3.76 4.78 10.76
N ASP A 256 -4.84 4.02 10.96
CA ASP A 256 -6.23 4.44 11.11
C ASP A 256 -6.81 5.32 9.98
N ILE A 257 -6.22 5.25 8.78
CA ILE A 257 -6.84 5.81 7.57
C ILE A 257 -7.99 4.88 7.17
N ASN A 258 -9.20 5.27 7.50
CA ASN A 258 -10.41 4.48 7.33
C ASN A 258 -11.57 5.25 6.70
N SER A 259 -11.31 6.48 6.26
CA SER A 259 -12.23 7.32 5.51
C SER A 259 -11.46 8.31 4.64
N ALA A 260 -12.14 8.84 3.64
CA ALA A 260 -11.59 9.87 2.77
C ALA A 260 -11.22 11.15 3.54
N GLN A 261 -12.03 11.53 4.55
CA GLN A 261 -11.73 12.68 5.40
C GLN A 261 -10.43 12.48 6.19
N LYS A 262 -10.22 11.29 6.81
CA LYS A 262 -8.96 11.02 7.53
C LYS A 262 -7.75 10.99 6.60
N ALA A 263 -7.92 10.54 5.36
CA ALA A 263 -6.87 10.62 4.34
C ALA A 263 -6.50 12.08 4.04
N LYS A 264 -7.50 12.94 3.83
CA LYS A 264 -7.29 14.38 3.62
C LYS A 264 -6.61 15.03 4.84
N ASP A 265 -7.08 14.74 6.05
CA ASP A 265 -6.50 15.28 7.29
C ASP A 265 -5.02 14.87 7.44
N ALA A 266 -4.65 13.65 7.02
CA ALA A 266 -3.27 13.18 7.06
C ALA A 266 -2.35 14.03 6.16
N PHE A 267 -2.77 14.32 4.93
CA PHE A 267 -2.02 15.20 4.02
C PHE A 267 -1.97 16.64 4.53
N ASP A 268 -3.11 17.20 4.92
CA ASP A 268 -3.22 18.63 5.25
C ASP A 268 -2.53 18.99 6.58
N ARG A 269 -2.60 18.10 7.59
CA ARG A 269 -2.07 18.39 8.93
C ARG A 269 -0.62 17.97 9.12
N PHE A 270 -0.19 16.90 8.48
CA PHE A 270 1.14 16.33 8.70
C PHE A 270 2.06 16.45 7.49
N GLY A 271 1.53 16.86 6.32
CA GLY A 271 2.30 17.15 5.12
C GLY A 271 2.98 15.94 4.49
N VAL A 272 2.55 14.71 4.81
CA VAL A 272 3.14 13.48 4.28
C VAL A 272 3.04 13.42 2.75
N ASP A 273 4.00 12.75 2.10
CA ASP A 273 4.05 12.64 0.64
C ASP A 273 3.07 11.60 0.10
N GLY A 274 2.75 10.59 0.91
CA GLY A 274 1.78 9.55 0.59
C GLY A 274 1.14 8.98 1.85
N ILE A 275 0.05 8.25 1.68
CA ILE A 275 -0.60 7.52 2.77
C ILE A 275 -0.71 6.04 2.43
N MET A 276 -0.69 5.20 3.46
CA MET A 276 -0.83 3.75 3.29
C MET A 276 -2.06 3.26 4.07
N VAL A 277 -2.98 2.62 3.34
CA VAL A 277 -4.23 2.05 3.88
C VAL A 277 -4.04 0.57 4.16
N GLY A 278 -4.36 0.14 5.37
CA GLY A 278 -4.30 -1.26 5.78
C GLY A 278 -5.69 -1.85 6.01
N ARG A 279 -6.03 -2.13 7.26
CA ARG A 279 -7.25 -2.83 7.69
C ARG A 279 -8.55 -2.29 7.08
N ALA A 280 -8.62 -0.99 6.81
CA ALA A 280 -9.80 -0.37 6.20
C ALA A 280 -10.08 -0.83 4.76
N SER A 281 -9.09 -1.36 4.04
CA SER A 281 -9.30 -1.93 2.70
C SER A 281 -9.91 -3.33 2.75
N PHE A 282 -9.84 -4.02 3.89
CA PHE A 282 -10.31 -5.39 4.03
C PHE A 282 -11.84 -5.45 4.07
N GLY A 283 -12.43 -6.03 3.04
CA GLY A 283 -13.89 -6.00 2.80
C GLY A 283 -14.41 -4.67 2.23
N HIS A 284 -13.50 -3.72 1.96
CA HIS A 284 -13.80 -2.39 1.45
C HIS A 284 -12.67 -1.89 0.50
N PRO A 285 -12.28 -2.66 -0.53
CA PRO A 285 -11.17 -2.26 -1.41
C PRO A 285 -11.46 -0.99 -2.22
N TRP A 286 -12.71 -0.59 -2.39
CA TRP A 286 -13.10 0.65 -3.07
C TRP A 286 -12.78 1.91 -2.25
N ILE A 287 -12.30 1.78 -1.01
CA ILE A 287 -11.80 2.91 -0.19
C ILE A 287 -10.72 3.73 -0.92
N PHE A 288 -9.91 3.10 -1.78
CA PHE A 288 -8.91 3.79 -2.60
C PHE A 288 -9.58 4.78 -3.56
N GLN A 289 -10.66 4.35 -4.22
CA GLN A 289 -11.44 5.20 -5.13
C GLN A 289 -12.14 6.33 -4.38
N GLU A 290 -12.73 6.04 -3.21
CA GLU A 290 -13.38 7.03 -2.35
C GLU A 290 -12.40 8.11 -1.91
N ILE A 291 -11.21 7.70 -1.41
CA ILE A 291 -10.16 8.64 -1.01
C ILE A 291 -9.71 9.51 -2.19
N LYS A 292 -9.40 8.91 -3.34
CA LYS A 292 -8.92 9.66 -4.52
C LYS A 292 -9.97 10.62 -5.06
N HIS A 293 -11.22 10.19 -5.11
CA HIS A 293 -12.33 11.07 -5.51
C HIS A 293 -12.45 12.27 -4.56
N PHE A 294 -12.48 12.03 -3.26
CA PHE A 294 -12.59 13.08 -2.25
C PHE A 294 -11.39 14.06 -2.25
N LEU A 295 -10.16 13.54 -2.41
CA LEU A 295 -8.97 14.39 -2.50
C LEU A 295 -8.98 15.30 -3.75
N THR A 296 -9.65 14.86 -4.82
CA THR A 296 -9.74 15.60 -6.09
C THR A 296 -10.90 16.59 -6.11
N THR A 297 -12.07 16.18 -5.59
CA THR A 297 -13.33 16.93 -5.75
C THR A 297 -13.79 17.60 -4.46
N GLY A 298 -13.38 17.09 -3.29
CA GLY A 298 -13.92 17.47 -1.97
C GLY A 298 -15.28 16.84 -1.66
N GLU A 299 -15.80 15.97 -2.54
CA GLU A 299 -17.12 15.33 -2.40
C GLU A 299 -16.97 13.83 -2.13
N GLU A 300 -17.84 13.27 -1.31
CA GLU A 300 -17.90 11.83 -1.06
C GLU A 300 -18.59 11.10 -2.20
N LEU A 301 -18.09 9.90 -2.55
CA LEU A 301 -18.81 9.01 -3.46
C LEU A 301 -20.05 8.43 -2.76
N PRO A 302 -21.12 8.15 -3.51
CA PRO A 302 -22.24 7.39 -2.97
C PRO A 302 -21.79 6.00 -2.53
N PRO A 303 -22.34 5.42 -1.45
CA PRO A 303 -22.01 4.09 -0.99
C PRO A 303 -22.16 3.03 -2.08
N MET A 304 -21.19 2.10 -2.17
CA MET A 304 -21.24 1.01 -3.13
C MET A 304 -22.46 0.12 -2.88
N SER A 305 -23.28 -0.10 -3.91
CA SER A 305 -24.50 -0.92 -3.82
C SER A 305 -24.19 -2.39 -3.49
N VAL A 306 -25.17 -3.10 -2.93
CA VAL A 306 -25.03 -4.55 -2.66
C VAL A 306 -24.77 -5.33 -3.95
N ASN A 307 -25.41 -4.95 -5.06
CA ASN A 307 -25.21 -5.60 -6.36
C ASN A 307 -23.80 -5.39 -6.92
N ASP A 308 -23.21 -4.21 -6.72
CA ASP A 308 -21.80 -3.96 -7.09
C ASP A 308 -20.84 -4.76 -6.21
N ARG A 309 -21.13 -4.89 -4.90
CA ARG A 309 -20.35 -5.75 -4.00
C ARG A 309 -20.46 -7.24 -4.37
N VAL A 310 -21.62 -7.70 -4.83
CA VAL A 310 -21.82 -9.08 -5.37
C VAL A 310 -20.96 -9.27 -6.62
N SER A 311 -21.01 -8.33 -7.55
CA SER A 311 -20.21 -8.36 -8.78
C SER A 311 -18.71 -8.39 -8.48
N LEU A 312 -18.27 -7.55 -7.54
CA LEU A 312 -16.91 -7.54 -7.04
C LEU A 312 -16.50 -8.85 -6.39
N ALA A 313 -17.34 -9.41 -5.51
CA ALA A 313 -17.06 -10.67 -4.82
C ALA A 313 -16.90 -11.84 -5.80
N LYS A 314 -17.74 -11.91 -6.83
CA LYS A 314 -17.64 -12.90 -7.91
C LYS A 314 -16.36 -12.74 -8.71
N TRP A 315 -16.01 -11.51 -9.09
CA TRP A 315 -14.77 -11.24 -9.79
C TRP A 315 -13.54 -11.59 -8.95
N HIS A 316 -13.50 -11.19 -7.70
CA HIS A 316 -12.42 -11.54 -6.78
C HIS A 316 -12.29 -13.06 -6.58
N LEU A 317 -13.42 -13.77 -6.42
CA LEU A 317 -13.44 -15.23 -6.36
C LEU A 317 -12.83 -15.85 -7.63
N SER A 318 -13.20 -15.35 -8.80
CA SER A 318 -12.66 -15.85 -10.08
C SER A 318 -11.14 -15.63 -10.21
N LEU A 319 -10.63 -14.48 -9.75
CA LEU A 319 -9.19 -14.19 -9.67
C LEU A 319 -8.47 -15.16 -8.74
N SER A 320 -9.00 -15.36 -7.54
CA SER A 320 -8.41 -16.24 -6.54
C SER A 320 -8.36 -17.70 -7.01
N VAL A 321 -9.44 -18.19 -7.60
CA VAL A 321 -9.51 -19.56 -8.18
C VAL A 321 -8.54 -19.70 -9.35
N ARG A 322 -8.45 -18.70 -10.25
CA ARG A 322 -7.52 -18.72 -11.39
C ARG A 322 -6.06 -18.78 -10.93
N GLN A 323 -5.71 -18.06 -9.86
CA GLN A 323 -4.33 -17.96 -9.39
C GLN A 323 -3.89 -19.15 -8.51
N LYS A 324 -4.80 -19.71 -7.71
CA LYS A 324 -4.48 -20.69 -6.64
C LYS A 324 -5.16 -22.04 -6.79
N GLY A 325 -5.98 -22.18 -7.84
CA GLY A 325 -6.81 -23.37 -8.07
C GLY A 325 -8.11 -23.36 -7.25
N PRO A 326 -9.04 -24.29 -7.55
CA PRO A 326 -10.41 -24.26 -7.03
C PRO A 326 -10.49 -24.48 -5.52
N VAL A 327 -9.58 -25.26 -4.93
CA VAL A 327 -9.62 -25.54 -3.50
C VAL A 327 -9.03 -24.39 -2.69
N THR A 328 -7.79 -24.04 -2.93
CA THR A 328 -7.07 -22.98 -2.19
C THR A 328 -7.72 -21.62 -2.43
N GLY A 329 -8.07 -21.31 -3.68
CA GLY A 329 -8.71 -20.04 -4.05
C GLY A 329 -10.03 -19.80 -3.31
N VAL A 330 -10.88 -20.85 -3.19
CA VAL A 330 -12.12 -20.77 -2.43
C VAL A 330 -11.85 -20.61 -0.93
N LEU A 331 -10.91 -21.39 -0.37
CA LEU A 331 -10.60 -21.33 1.05
C LEU A 331 -10.10 -19.93 1.48
N GLU A 332 -9.24 -19.32 0.71
CA GLU A 332 -8.71 -17.99 1.03
C GLU A 332 -9.74 -16.88 0.83
N MET A 333 -10.67 -17.02 -0.13
CA MET A 333 -11.78 -16.08 -0.31
C MET A 333 -12.75 -16.00 0.87
N ARG A 334 -12.86 -17.04 1.72
CA ARG A 334 -13.76 -17.04 2.88
C ARG A 334 -13.60 -15.82 3.77
N ARG A 335 -12.37 -15.39 3.93
CA ARG A 335 -12.01 -14.23 4.74
C ARG A 335 -12.61 -12.96 4.13
N HIS A 336 -12.41 -12.73 2.84
CA HIS A 336 -12.95 -11.58 2.11
C HIS A 336 -14.47 -11.60 2.02
N LEU A 337 -15.05 -12.75 1.67
CA LEU A 337 -16.51 -12.92 1.57
C LEU A 337 -17.23 -12.61 2.89
N SER A 338 -16.61 -12.92 4.04
CA SER A 338 -17.18 -12.62 5.35
C SER A 338 -17.29 -11.11 5.61
N CYS A 339 -16.53 -10.28 4.90
CA CYS A 339 -16.41 -8.85 5.13
C CYS A 339 -17.18 -7.99 4.12
N TYR A 340 -17.28 -8.42 2.85
CA TYR A 340 -17.94 -7.64 1.79
C TYR A 340 -19.40 -7.26 2.08
N PHE A 341 -20.11 -8.08 2.83
CA PHE A 341 -21.53 -7.94 3.12
C PHE A 341 -21.83 -7.67 4.59
N LYS A 342 -20.84 -7.22 5.34
CA LYS A 342 -21.01 -6.85 6.74
C LYS A 342 -22.01 -5.69 6.86
N GLY A 343 -22.94 -5.78 7.81
CA GLY A 343 -23.98 -4.77 8.04
C GLY A 343 -25.32 -5.07 7.37
N LEU A 344 -25.44 -6.10 6.50
CA LEU A 344 -26.72 -6.52 5.96
C LEU A 344 -27.63 -7.10 7.07
N PRO A 345 -28.93 -6.73 7.11
CA PRO A 345 -29.87 -7.27 8.08
C PRO A 345 -30.12 -8.77 7.84
N ASP A 346 -30.26 -9.54 8.92
CA ASP A 346 -30.57 -10.98 8.89
C ASP A 346 -29.61 -11.81 8.02
N PHE A 347 -28.35 -11.38 7.91
CA PHE A 347 -27.36 -11.95 7.00
C PHE A 347 -26.59 -13.16 7.60
N ARG A 348 -26.79 -13.49 8.87
CA ARG A 348 -26.00 -14.48 9.61
C ARG A 348 -25.92 -15.82 8.89
N ASP A 349 -27.06 -16.41 8.52
CA ASP A 349 -27.11 -17.75 7.92
C ASP A 349 -26.51 -17.77 6.51
N THR A 350 -26.74 -16.71 5.73
CA THR A 350 -26.11 -16.54 4.41
C THR A 350 -24.60 -16.36 4.52
N ARG A 351 -24.13 -15.61 5.54
CA ARG A 351 -22.70 -15.49 5.82
C ARG A 351 -22.06 -16.83 6.15
N VAL A 352 -22.72 -17.67 6.95
CA VAL A 352 -22.23 -19.02 7.25
C VAL A 352 -22.07 -19.84 5.97
N LYS A 353 -23.08 -19.82 5.08
CA LYS A 353 -23.00 -20.48 3.77
C LYS A 353 -21.81 -19.97 2.95
N LEU A 354 -21.63 -18.67 2.84
CA LEU A 354 -20.50 -18.06 2.07
C LEU A 354 -19.12 -18.51 2.59
N VAL A 355 -18.95 -18.74 3.90
CA VAL A 355 -17.64 -19.10 4.47
C VAL A 355 -17.44 -20.61 4.66
N THR A 356 -18.46 -21.45 4.43
CA THR A 356 -18.36 -22.89 4.56
C THR A 356 -18.42 -23.63 3.23
N GLU A 357 -19.04 -23.02 2.21
CA GLU A 357 -19.18 -23.63 0.87
C GLU A 357 -17.80 -23.89 0.23
N PRO A 358 -17.48 -25.11 -0.19
CA PRO A 358 -16.21 -25.44 -0.84
C PRO A 358 -16.21 -25.26 -2.36
N SER A 359 -17.39 -25.18 -3.01
CA SER A 359 -17.53 -25.06 -4.45
C SER A 359 -17.60 -23.62 -4.90
N ALA A 360 -16.74 -23.22 -5.85
CA ALA A 360 -16.79 -21.89 -6.44
C ALA A 360 -18.12 -21.63 -7.16
N ASP A 361 -18.67 -22.63 -7.87
CA ASP A 361 -19.92 -22.49 -8.60
C ASP A 361 -21.13 -22.30 -7.66
N GLU A 362 -21.16 -23.04 -6.54
CA GLU A 362 -22.19 -22.85 -5.50
C GLU A 362 -22.03 -21.50 -4.79
N LEU A 363 -20.80 -21.03 -4.54
CA LEU A 363 -20.56 -19.68 -4.02
C LEU A 363 -21.11 -18.59 -4.94
N VAL A 364 -20.98 -18.74 -6.28
CA VAL A 364 -21.58 -17.81 -7.23
C VAL A 364 -23.10 -17.76 -7.07
N LYS A 365 -23.76 -18.92 -6.92
CA LYS A 365 -25.24 -18.99 -6.70
C LYS A 365 -25.65 -18.33 -5.39
N ILE A 366 -24.86 -18.53 -4.32
CA ILE A 366 -25.12 -17.87 -3.04
C ILE A 366 -24.96 -16.35 -3.18
N LEU A 367 -23.96 -15.88 -3.92
CA LEU A 367 -23.76 -14.47 -4.21
C LEU A 367 -24.89 -13.88 -5.06
N ASP A 368 -25.44 -14.64 -6.05
CA ASP A 368 -26.63 -14.23 -6.80
C ASP A 368 -27.83 -14.04 -5.85
N TYR A 369 -28.08 -15.00 -4.97
CA TYR A 369 -29.11 -14.89 -3.95
C TYR A 369 -28.92 -13.65 -3.03
N VAL A 370 -27.68 -13.29 -2.70
CA VAL A 370 -27.40 -12.06 -1.94
C VAL A 370 -27.86 -10.83 -2.72
N GLY A 371 -27.58 -10.76 -4.03
CA GLY A 371 -28.01 -9.67 -4.89
C GLY A 371 -29.54 -9.58 -5.00
N GLU A 372 -30.21 -10.73 -5.19
CA GLU A 372 -31.68 -10.77 -5.28
C GLU A 372 -32.36 -10.32 -3.98
N LYS A 373 -31.89 -10.81 -2.83
CA LYS A 373 -32.53 -10.55 -1.54
C LYS A 373 -32.24 -9.19 -0.95
N TRP A 374 -31.00 -8.69 -1.09
CA TRP A 374 -30.54 -7.46 -0.44
C TRP A 374 -30.12 -6.36 -1.43
N GLY A 375 -30.27 -6.57 -2.75
CA GLY A 375 -29.84 -5.60 -3.75
C GLY A 375 -30.43 -4.20 -3.61
N GLY A 376 -31.61 -4.07 -2.98
CA GLY A 376 -32.25 -2.79 -2.65
C GLY A 376 -31.83 -2.18 -1.30
N CYS A 377 -31.03 -2.89 -0.48
CA CYS A 377 -30.60 -2.39 0.82
C CYS A 377 -29.50 -1.34 0.67
N ARG A 378 -29.59 -0.26 1.47
CA ARG A 378 -28.46 0.65 1.68
C ARG A 378 -27.63 0.16 2.85
N LEU A 379 -26.32 0.08 2.68
CA LEU A 379 -25.38 -0.22 3.75
C LEU A 379 -24.77 1.09 4.25
N ASP A 380 -24.98 1.42 5.52
CA ASP A 380 -24.25 2.50 6.19
C ASP A 380 -22.81 2.02 6.44
N GLU A 381 -21.86 2.57 5.73
CA GLU A 381 -20.44 2.15 5.77
C GLU A 381 -19.78 2.44 7.12
N ALA A 382 -20.25 3.47 7.84
CA ALA A 382 -19.77 3.82 9.18
C ALA A 382 -19.94 2.68 10.22
N ALA A 383 -20.95 1.81 10.06
CA ALA A 383 -21.20 0.69 10.98
C ALA A 383 -20.38 -0.59 10.65
N SER A 384 -19.77 -0.69 9.47
CA SER A 384 -19.21 -1.94 8.96
C SER A 384 -17.74 -2.19 9.31
N VAL A 385 -16.97 -1.15 9.65
CA VAL A 385 -15.50 -1.23 9.60
C VAL A 385 -14.83 -1.62 10.94
N TYR A 386 -15.49 -1.50 12.09
CA TYR A 386 -14.84 -1.63 13.40
C TYR A 386 -15.41 -2.68 14.33
N GLY A 387 -15.40 -3.92 13.89
CA GLY A 387 -15.69 -5.07 14.75
C GLY A 387 -14.67 -6.19 14.51
N LEU A 388 -13.37 -5.90 14.67
CA LEU A 388 -12.29 -6.88 14.85
C LEU A 388 -11.69 -6.73 16.23
#